data_a901a9aea6f237693b5496dac299939e
#
_entry.id   a901a9aea6f237693b5496dac299939e
#
_cell.length_a   1.000
_cell.length_b   1.000
_cell.length_c   1.000
_cell.angle_alpha   90.00
_cell.angle_beta   90.00
_cell.angle_gamma   90.00
#
_symmetry.space_group_name_H-M   'P 1'
#
loop_
_entity.id
_entity.type
_entity.pdbx_description
1 polymer ?
#
loop_
_entity_poly.entity_id
_entity_poly.type
_entity_poly.pdbx_seq_one_letter_code
_entity_poly.pdbx_strand_id
1 'polypeptide(L)'
;MTENPPPPSGTPEGGGSTPPPPQNPYGSPSDQPSAPPPPPQNPYASQPPPPADPYAGNPPTAGQTPYGAPPPAGQNPYGASSYPVAPGGPAPVAGVQPGGLGGRFLARLIDGILIGVITGILGVILDSPVVGGILGGIIYLAYFVYMESSRGRTLGKQLLGLRVHGASGGNPTAEESFKRNSWYVLAIVSSVPILGLITSLGVLIAVIAIAVTISTDPLKRGWHDKFGDTSVTKEG
;
A
#
# COMPACT_ATOMS: atom_id res chain seq x y z
N MET A 1 -70.96 -22.85 -5.27
CA MET A 1 -71.30 -22.17 -4.01
C MET A 1 -70.84 -23.11 -2.91
N THR A 2 -69.72 -22.91 -2.36
CA THR A 2 -69.27 -23.53 -1.10
C THR A 2 -68.24 -22.56 -0.49
N GLU A 3 -68.74 -21.88 0.54
CA GLU A 3 -67.98 -20.93 1.37
C GLU A 3 -66.95 -21.65 2.19
N ASN A 4 -65.76 -21.02 2.25
CA ASN A 4 -64.66 -21.45 3.09
C ASN A 4 -64.70 -20.68 4.41
N PRO A 5 -64.62 -21.33 5.56
CA PRO A 5 -64.67 -20.62 6.85
C PRO A 5 -63.36 -19.97 7.21
N PRO A 6 -63.33 -18.90 8.04
CA PRO A 6 -62.14 -18.18 8.42
C PRO A 6 -61.32 -18.94 9.48
N PRO A 7 -59.99 -18.68 9.57
CA PRO A 7 -59.14 -19.32 10.56
C PRO A 7 -59.29 -18.70 11.95
N PRO A 8 -59.03 -19.49 13.02
CA PRO A 8 -59.16 -19.02 14.39
C PRO A 8 -57.94 -18.19 14.84
N SER A 9 -58.22 -17.12 15.57
CA SER A 9 -57.29 -16.31 16.32
C SER A 9 -56.77 -17.08 17.54
N GLY A 10 -55.45 -17.34 17.60
CA GLY A 10 -54.80 -17.92 18.77
C GLY A 10 -53.64 -17.01 19.22
N THR A 11 -53.77 -16.50 20.42
CA THR A 11 -52.81 -15.73 21.21
C THR A 11 -51.53 -16.51 21.51
N PRO A 12 -50.37 -15.87 21.60
CA PRO A 12 -49.15 -16.52 22.01
C PRO A 12 -48.91 -16.38 23.51
N GLU A 13 -48.79 -17.47 24.21
CA GLU A 13 -48.11 -17.55 25.50
C GLU A 13 -47.17 -18.75 25.49
N GLY A 14 -45.94 -18.55 25.97
CA GLY A 14 -45.02 -19.63 26.25
C GLY A 14 -43.55 -19.26 26.10
N GLY A 15 -43.03 -18.51 27.08
CA GLY A 15 -41.58 -18.34 27.26
C GLY A 15 -40.90 -19.70 27.52
N GLY A 16 -40.22 -20.22 26.52
CA GLY A 16 -39.36 -21.38 26.64
C GLY A 16 -37.99 -20.96 27.14
N SER A 17 -37.74 -21.10 28.43
CA SER A 17 -36.40 -21.09 29.02
C SER A 17 -35.61 -22.28 28.50
N THR A 18 -34.54 -22.01 27.75
CA THR A 18 -33.56 -23.02 27.38
C THR A 18 -32.88 -23.59 28.63
N PRO A 19 -32.80 -24.92 28.78
CA PRO A 19 -32.12 -25.52 29.92
C PRO A 19 -30.61 -25.20 29.86
N PRO A 20 -29.94 -24.98 31.01
CA PRO A 20 -28.53 -24.74 31.06
C PRO A 20 -27.73 -25.97 30.55
N PRO A 21 -26.58 -25.77 29.91
CA PRO A 21 -25.77 -26.88 29.47
C PRO A 21 -25.31 -27.76 30.63
N PRO A 22 -25.09 -29.07 30.44
CA PRO A 22 -24.65 -29.98 31.49
C PRO A 22 -23.29 -29.56 32.05
N GLN A 23 -23.23 -29.40 33.37
CA GLN A 23 -21.99 -29.12 34.07
C GLN A 23 -21.08 -30.36 34.05
N ASN A 24 -19.86 -30.21 33.65
CA ASN A 24 -18.82 -31.27 33.71
C ASN A 24 -18.31 -31.45 35.15
N PRO A 25 -18.53 -32.59 35.80
CA PRO A 25 -18.17 -32.77 37.20
C PRO A 25 -16.64 -32.90 37.49
N TYR A 26 -15.80 -32.82 36.47
CA TYR A 26 -14.34 -32.96 36.59
C TYR A 26 -13.53 -31.73 36.10
N GLY A 27 -14.15 -30.57 35.92
CA GLY A 27 -13.45 -29.34 35.54
C GLY A 27 -12.77 -28.71 36.77
N SER A 28 -11.43 -28.63 36.76
CA SER A 28 -10.66 -27.86 37.73
C SER A 28 -10.94 -26.37 37.60
N PRO A 29 -10.89 -25.55 38.67
CA PRO A 29 -11.25 -24.11 38.66
C PRO A 29 -10.33 -23.17 37.87
N SER A 30 -9.40 -23.68 37.05
CA SER A 30 -8.37 -22.90 36.35
C SER A 30 -8.67 -22.58 34.89
N ASP A 31 -9.83 -22.97 34.34
CA ASP A 31 -10.15 -22.74 32.92
C ASP A 31 -11.10 -21.56 32.67
N GLN A 32 -11.12 -20.55 33.49
CA GLN A 32 -11.73 -19.27 33.12
C GLN A 32 -10.77 -18.49 32.23
N PRO A 33 -11.19 -18.07 31.02
CA PRO A 33 -10.40 -17.14 30.21
C PRO A 33 -10.18 -15.87 31.01
N SER A 34 -8.93 -15.52 31.25
CA SER A 34 -8.54 -14.26 31.87
C SER A 34 -9.11 -13.11 31.06
N ALA A 35 -9.75 -12.15 31.72
CA ALA A 35 -10.20 -10.92 31.07
C ALA A 35 -9.02 -10.24 30.35
N PRO A 36 -9.22 -9.65 29.16
CA PRO A 36 -8.14 -8.95 28.48
C PRO A 36 -7.58 -7.84 29.37
N PRO A 37 -6.25 -7.62 29.37
CA PRO A 37 -5.65 -6.56 30.17
C PRO A 37 -6.24 -5.20 29.77
N PRO A 38 -6.43 -4.28 30.75
CA PRO A 38 -6.91 -2.94 30.46
C PRO A 38 -5.95 -2.23 29.51
N PRO A 39 -6.46 -1.37 28.59
CA PRO A 39 -5.60 -0.62 27.69
C PRO A 39 -4.61 0.25 28.48
N PRO A 40 -3.39 0.48 27.96
CA PRO A 40 -2.37 1.29 28.62
C PRO A 40 -2.93 2.68 28.92
N GLN A 41 -2.87 3.09 30.18
CA GLN A 41 -3.31 4.44 30.59
C GLN A 41 -2.35 5.47 29.98
N ASN A 42 -2.92 6.45 29.28
CA ASN A 42 -2.17 7.56 28.73
C ASN A 42 -1.64 8.43 29.88
N PRO A 43 -0.30 8.52 30.10
CA PRO A 43 0.25 9.31 31.21
C PRO A 43 0.02 10.82 31.10
N TYR A 44 -0.53 11.29 29.97
CA TYR A 44 -0.87 12.71 29.75
C TYR A 44 -2.35 13.04 29.97
N ALA A 45 -3.17 12.06 30.40
CA ALA A 45 -4.60 12.27 30.64
C ALA A 45 -4.93 13.09 31.91
N SER A 46 -3.93 13.46 32.70
CA SER A 46 -4.10 14.14 34.00
C SER A 46 -3.56 15.56 34.02
N GLN A 47 -3.31 16.21 32.90
CA GLN A 47 -2.97 17.64 32.93
C GLN A 47 -4.22 18.47 33.18
N PRO A 48 -4.23 19.31 34.21
CA PRO A 48 -5.34 20.25 34.40
C PRO A 48 -5.42 21.19 33.20
N PRO A 49 -6.62 21.64 32.79
CA PRO A 49 -6.77 22.60 31.72
C PRO A 49 -5.96 23.88 32.03
N PRO A 50 -5.33 24.48 31.01
CA PRO A 50 -4.60 25.73 31.22
C PRO A 50 -5.55 26.81 31.77
N PRO A 51 -5.07 27.72 32.60
CA PRO A 51 -5.88 28.80 33.16
C PRO A 51 -6.53 29.65 32.05
N ALA A 52 -7.78 30.00 32.23
CA ALA A 52 -8.55 30.77 31.26
C ALA A 52 -7.85 32.14 31.00
N ASP A 53 -7.67 32.45 29.73
CA ASP A 53 -7.08 33.72 29.27
C ASP A 53 -8.03 34.87 29.63
N PRO A 54 -7.63 35.85 30.42
CA PRO A 54 -8.49 36.96 30.83
C PRO A 54 -8.87 37.92 29.67
N TYR A 55 -8.35 37.68 28.46
CA TYR A 55 -8.68 38.44 27.24
C TYR A 55 -9.59 37.69 26.27
N ALA A 56 -10.12 36.52 26.63
CA ALA A 56 -11.13 35.84 25.81
C ALA A 56 -12.45 36.62 25.83
N GLY A 57 -12.60 37.53 24.90
CA GLY A 57 -13.84 38.26 24.65
C GLY A 57 -14.98 37.32 24.27
N ASN A 58 -16.22 37.71 24.63
CA ASN A 58 -17.46 36.97 24.41
C ASN A 58 -17.58 36.31 23.03
N PRO A 59 -18.15 35.09 22.92
CA PRO A 59 -18.37 34.45 21.64
C PRO A 59 -19.31 35.31 20.77
N PRO A 60 -19.02 35.50 19.48
CA PRO A 60 -19.87 36.25 18.58
C PRO A 60 -21.21 35.56 18.36
N THR A 61 -22.28 36.36 18.47
CA THR A 61 -23.65 35.94 18.16
C THR A 61 -23.77 35.53 16.70
N ALA A 62 -24.50 34.43 16.43
CA ALA A 62 -24.72 33.92 15.08
C ALA A 62 -25.30 34.98 14.13
N GLY A 63 -24.57 35.40 13.11
CA GLY A 63 -25.07 36.29 12.06
C GLY A 63 -24.10 37.24 11.37
N GLN A 64 -22.83 37.33 11.78
CA GLN A 64 -21.87 38.20 11.06
C GLN A 64 -20.60 37.47 10.77
N THR A 65 -20.33 37.23 9.46
CA THR A 65 -19.02 36.85 8.96
C THR A 65 -18.11 38.06 8.86
N PRO A 66 -17.13 38.23 9.76
CA PRO A 66 -16.09 39.25 9.55
C PRO A 66 -15.12 38.76 8.50
N TYR A 67 -14.84 39.56 7.53
CA TYR A 67 -13.72 39.42 6.62
C TYR A 67 -12.43 39.19 7.45
N GLY A 68 -11.75 38.09 7.28
CA GLY A 68 -10.39 37.92 7.78
C GLY A 68 -10.17 36.99 8.96
N ALA A 69 -11.01 35.98 9.21
CA ALA A 69 -10.63 34.93 10.14
C ALA A 69 -9.46 34.11 9.53
N PRO A 70 -8.34 33.91 10.28
CA PRO A 70 -7.27 33.02 9.80
C PRO A 70 -7.84 31.62 9.64
N PRO A 71 -7.42 30.87 8.59
CA PRO A 71 -7.87 29.51 8.40
C PRO A 71 -7.50 28.67 9.64
N PRO A 72 -8.35 27.71 10.04
CA PRO A 72 -8.07 26.85 11.18
C PRO A 72 -6.71 26.16 10.96
N ALA A 73 -5.90 26.14 12.01
CA ALA A 73 -4.57 25.52 12.01
C ALA A 73 -4.68 24.06 11.58
N GLY A 74 -4.24 23.73 10.36
CA GLY A 74 -4.32 22.40 9.77
C GLY A 74 -4.68 22.37 8.29
N GLN A 75 -5.16 23.47 7.70
CA GLN A 75 -5.38 23.54 6.26
C GLN A 75 -4.15 24.13 5.59
N ASN A 76 -3.32 23.27 5.03
CA ASN A 76 -2.21 23.65 4.17
C ASN A 76 -2.80 24.27 2.88
N PRO A 77 -2.55 25.56 2.54
CA PRO A 77 -3.10 26.20 1.34
C PRO A 77 -2.61 25.58 0.02
N TYR A 78 -1.65 24.68 0.07
CA TYR A 78 -1.21 23.83 -1.05
C TYR A 78 -1.83 22.43 -0.98
N GLY A 79 -3.16 22.37 -0.69
CA GLY A 79 -3.99 21.23 -0.97
C GLY A 79 -3.37 19.90 -0.52
N ALA A 80 -3.70 19.47 0.69
CA ALA A 80 -3.83 18.04 0.91
C ALA A 80 -4.94 17.57 -0.03
N SER A 81 -4.57 17.18 -1.24
CA SER A 81 -5.45 16.40 -2.10
C SER A 81 -5.78 15.16 -1.28
N SER A 82 -6.99 15.11 -0.75
CA SER A 82 -7.55 13.93 -0.11
C SER A 82 -7.74 12.88 -1.20
N TYR A 83 -6.66 12.16 -1.50
CA TYR A 83 -6.76 11.00 -2.39
C TYR A 83 -7.59 9.94 -1.69
N PRO A 84 -8.63 9.40 -2.34
CA PRO A 84 -9.39 8.30 -1.76
C PRO A 84 -8.41 7.13 -1.52
N VAL A 85 -8.28 6.71 -0.27
CA VAL A 85 -7.52 5.52 0.09
C VAL A 85 -8.27 4.33 -0.46
N ALA A 86 -7.67 3.63 -1.42
CA ALA A 86 -8.22 2.37 -1.90
C ALA A 86 -8.20 1.36 -0.74
N PRO A 87 -9.27 0.57 -0.52
CA PRO A 87 -9.31 -0.45 0.52
C PRO A 87 -8.11 -1.40 0.35
N GLY A 88 -7.24 -1.50 1.38
CA GLY A 88 -6.08 -2.39 1.39
C GLY A 88 -4.79 -1.85 0.77
N GLY A 89 -4.73 -0.59 0.30
CA GLY A 89 -3.49 0.02 -0.16
C GLY A 89 -2.74 0.76 0.96
N PRO A 90 -1.40 0.93 0.85
CA PRO A 90 -0.65 1.74 1.80
C PRO A 90 -1.22 3.16 1.84
N ALA A 91 -1.42 3.69 3.06
CA ALA A 91 -1.94 5.05 3.23
C ALA A 91 -1.00 6.08 2.58
N PRO A 92 -1.55 7.15 1.95
CA PRO A 92 -0.74 8.25 1.47
C PRO A 92 0.05 8.86 2.63
N VAL A 93 1.36 8.96 2.48
CA VAL A 93 2.17 9.67 3.46
C VAL A 93 1.88 11.15 3.31
N ALA A 94 1.34 11.78 4.35
CA ALA A 94 0.96 13.20 4.32
C ALA A 94 2.19 14.07 3.96
N GLY A 95 2.03 14.94 2.96
CA GLY A 95 3.08 15.86 2.52
C GLY A 95 4.08 15.30 1.51
N VAL A 96 4.00 14.01 1.13
CA VAL A 96 4.90 13.40 0.15
C VAL A 96 4.20 13.22 -1.19
N GLN A 97 4.79 13.73 -2.26
CA GLN A 97 4.21 13.63 -3.60
C GLN A 97 4.41 12.24 -4.21
N PRO A 98 3.39 11.70 -4.92
CA PRO A 98 3.57 10.46 -5.68
C PRO A 98 4.66 10.62 -6.74
N GLY A 99 5.52 9.62 -6.86
CA GLY A 99 6.54 9.57 -7.91
C GLY A 99 5.90 9.44 -9.30
N GLY A 100 6.05 10.45 -10.14
CA GLY A 100 5.50 10.49 -11.49
C GLY A 100 6.17 9.51 -12.47
N LEU A 101 5.52 9.25 -13.61
CA LEU A 101 6.01 8.33 -14.65
C LEU A 101 7.41 8.70 -15.15
N GLY A 102 7.65 9.99 -15.45
CA GLY A 102 8.94 10.44 -15.99
C GLY A 102 10.12 10.16 -15.06
N GLY A 103 9.98 10.45 -13.76
CA GLY A 103 11.03 10.17 -12.77
C GLY A 103 11.29 8.66 -12.63
N ARG A 104 10.25 7.84 -12.61
CA ARG A 104 10.39 6.37 -12.53
C ARG A 104 11.02 5.79 -13.78
N PHE A 105 10.65 6.31 -14.97
CA PHE A 105 11.26 5.89 -16.23
C PHE A 105 12.76 6.23 -16.25
N LEU A 106 13.11 7.47 -15.89
CA LEU A 106 14.51 7.90 -15.85
C LEU A 106 15.33 7.12 -14.83
N ALA A 107 14.77 6.84 -13.63
CA ALA A 107 15.40 5.99 -12.64
C ALA A 107 15.69 4.59 -13.21
N ARG A 108 14.70 4.00 -13.89
CA ARG A 108 14.83 2.67 -14.49
C ARG A 108 15.87 2.67 -15.63
N LEU A 109 15.95 3.75 -16.41
CA LEU A 109 16.95 3.92 -17.46
C LEU A 109 18.37 3.96 -16.88
N ILE A 110 18.59 4.74 -15.81
CA ILE A 110 19.89 4.83 -15.12
C ILE A 110 20.29 3.46 -14.57
N ASP A 111 19.39 2.79 -13.84
CA ASP A 111 19.63 1.45 -13.33
C ASP A 111 19.88 0.44 -14.45
N GLY A 112 19.14 0.55 -15.55
CA GLY A 112 19.28 -0.31 -16.72
C GLY A 112 20.63 -0.14 -17.41
N ILE A 113 21.15 1.07 -17.54
CA ILE A 113 22.49 1.33 -18.08
C ILE A 113 23.55 0.72 -17.16
N LEU A 114 23.44 0.96 -15.85
CA LEU A 114 24.40 0.45 -14.87
C LEU A 114 24.49 -1.09 -14.92
N ILE A 115 23.36 -1.75 -14.80
CA ILE A 115 23.31 -3.22 -14.81
C ILE A 115 23.61 -3.75 -16.22
N GLY A 116 23.18 -3.05 -17.28
CA GLY A 116 23.43 -3.41 -18.67
C GLY A 116 24.91 -3.46 -19.02
N VAL A 117 25.72 -2.54 -18.50
CA VAL A 117 27.18 -2.57 -18.67
C VAL A 117 27.76 -3.83 -18.00
N ILE A 118 27.35 -4.11 -16.76
CA ILE A 118 27.84 -5.29 -16.02
C ILE A 118 27.46 -6.59 -16.75
N THR A 119 26.20 -6.71 -17.16
CA THR A 119 25.70 -7.91 -17.84
C THR A 119 26.21 -8.05 -19.27
N GLY A 120 26.48 -6.93 -19.95
CA GLY A 120 27.12 -6.93 -21.26
C GLY A 120 28.54 -7.47 -21.20
N ILE A 121 29.35 -7.05 -20.22
CA ILE A 121 30.70 -7.58 -19.98
C ILE A 121 30.60 -9.09 -19.68
N LEU A 122 29.67 -9.50 -18.84
CA LEU A 122 29.45 -10.91 -18.52
C LEU A 122 29.09 -11.73 -19.76
N GLY A 123 28.23 -11.20 -20.64
CA GLY A 123 27.84 -11.84 -21.90
C GLY A 123 29.03 -12.07 -22.83
N VAL A 124 29.98 -11.13 -22.92
CA VAL A 124 31.21 -11.27 -23.69
C VAL A 124 32.11 -12.36 -23.10
N ILE A 125 32.27 -12.38 -21.76
CA ILE A 125 33.13 -13.38 -21.09
C ILE A 125 32.56 -14.80 -21.25
N LEU A 126 31.26 -14.97 -21.23
CA LEU A 126 30.58 -16.27 -21.32
C LEU A 126 30.48 -16.79 -22.75
N ASP A 127 30.75 -15.99 -23.74
CA ASP A 127 30.64 -16.29 -25.18
C ASP A 127 29.31 -17.00 -25.55
N SER A 128 28.26 -16.63 -24.83
CA SER A 128 26.90 -17.20 -25.02
C SER A 128 25.84 -16.15 -24.75
N PRO A 129 25.19 -15.61 -25.80
CA PRO A 129 24.14 -14.59 -25.63
C PRO A 129 22.96 -15.10 -24.80
N VAL A 130 22.61 -16.37 -24.90
CA VAL A 130 21.49 -16.97 -24.14
C VAL A 130 21.84 -17.03 -22.65
N VAL A 131 22.99 -17.59 -22.30
CA VAL A 131 23.45 -17.71 -20.92
C VAL A 131 23.67 -16.31 -20.33
N GLY A 132 24.32 -15.41 -21.08
CA GLY A 132 24.52 -14.02 -20.69
C GLY A 132 23.21 -13.28 -20.44
N GLY A 133 22.22 -13.46 -21.29
CA GLY A 133 20.89 -12.87 -21.14
C GLY A 133 20.11 -13.39 -19.92
N ILE A 134 20.14 -14.70 -19.69
CA ILE A 134 19.49 -15.32 -18.52
C ILE A 134 20.15 -14.82 -17.22
N LEU A 135 21.48 -14.93 -17.11
CA LEU A 135 22.20 -14.49 -15.93
C LEU A 135 22.07 -12.98 -15.72
N GLY A 136 22.14 -12.20 -16.80
CA GLY A 136 21.94 -10.76 -16.76
C GLY A 136 20.55 -10.38 -16.22
N GLY A 137 19.53 -11.09 -16.67
CA GLY A 137 18.16 -10.88 -16.17
C GLY A 137 17.98 -11.27 -14.70
N ILE A 138 18.62 -12.36 -14.27
CA ILE A 138 18.61 -12.76 -12.84
C ILE A 138 19.33 -11.70 -11.99
N ILE A 139 20.48 -11.23 -12.42
CA ILE A 139 21.25 -10.16 -11.73
C ILE A 139 20.41 -8.88 -11.66
N TYR A 140 19.75 -8.50 -12.75
CA TYR A 140 18.85 -7.35 -12.78
C TYR A 140 17.71 -7.47 -11.76
N LEU A 141 17.00 -8.60 -11.77
CA LEU A 141 15.89 -8.84 -10.84
C LEU A 141 16.38 -8.84 -9.38
N ALA A 142 17.49 -9.54 -9.10
CA ALA A 142 18.09 -9.60 -7.78
C ALA A 142 18.51 -8.20 -7.28
N TYR A 143 19.10 -7.39 -8.16
CA TYR A 143 19.46 -6.01 -7.85
C TYR A 143 18.24 -5.19 -7.39
N PHE A 144 17.13 -5.24 -8.14
CA PHE A 144 15.93 -4.49 -7.76
C PHE A 144 15.33 -5.00 -6.46
N VAL A 145 15.20 -6.32 -6.29
CA VAL A 145 14.66 -6.91 -5.07
C VAL A 145 15.52 -6.55 -3.86
N TYR A 146 16.83 -6.70 -3.96
CA TYR A 146 17.74 -6.40 -2.86
C TYR A 146 17.76 -4.91 -2.50
N MET A 147 17.89 -4.04 -3.49
CA MET A 147 17.99 -2.60 -3.25
C MET A 147 16.68 -2.00 -2.72
N GLU A 148 15.55 -2.43 -3.25
CA GLU A 148 14.25 -1.94 -2.78
C GLU A 148 13.92 -2.47 -1.39
N SER A 149 14.20 -3.74 -1.09
CA SER A 149 13.90 -4.31 0.24
C SER A 149 14.86 -3.80 1.32
N SER A 150 16.13 -3.60 1.02
CA SER A 150 17.12 -3.16 2.01
C SER A 150 17.12 -1.64 2.22
N ARG A 151 16.94 -0.86 1.16
CA ARG A 151 17.09 0.61 1.19
C ARG A 151 15.85 1.40 0.78
N GLY A 152 14.79 0.73 0.33
CA GLY A 152 13.60 1.37 -0.23
C GLY A 152 13.83 2.03 -1.58
N ARG A 153 15.04 1.93 -2.18
CA ARG A 153 15.36 2.62 -3.43
C ARG A 153 16.55 1.97 -4.15
N THR A 154 16.50 1.96 -5.48
CA THR A 154 17.65 1.63 -6.33
C THR A 154 18.58 2.85 -6.48
N LEU A 155 19.73 2.67 -7.10
CA LEU A 155 20.66 3.79 -7.34
C LEU A 155 20.02 4.87 -8.23
N GLY A 156 19.36 4.49 -9.32
CA GLY A 156 18.65 5.44 -10.18
C GLY A 156 17.53 6.18 -9.44
N LYS A 157 16.77 5.49 -8.57
CA LYS A 157 15.74 6.12 -7.73
C LYS A 157 16.34 7.07 -6.70
N GLN A 158 17.49 6.70 -6.11
CA GLN A 158 18.20 7.55 -5.16
C GLN A 158 18.63 8.87 -5.79
N LEU A 159 19.18 8.83 -7.01
CA LEU A 159 19.61 10.03 -7.75
C LEU A 159 18.44 10.97 -8.07
N LEU A 160 17.23 10.44 -8.20
CA LEU A 160 16.04 11.22 -8.56
C LEU A 160 15.12 11.52 -7.36
N GLY A 161 15.55 11.25 -6.13
CA GLY A 161 14.75 11.47 -4.93
C GLY A 161 13.51 10.59 -4.88
N LEU A 162 13.52 9.39 -5.45
CA LEU A 162 12.39 8.46 -5.43
C LEU A 162 12.58 7.39 -4.37
N ARG A 163 11.50 7.04 -3.67
CA ARG A 163 11.47 5.97 -2.69
C ARG A 163 10.28 5.04 -2.90
N VAL A 164 10.52 3.77 -2.68
CA VAL A 164 9.49 2.71 -2.69
C VAL A 164 9.11 2.40 -1.26
N HIS A 165 7.82 2.35 -1.00
CA HIS A 165 7.25 1.94 0.28
C HIS A 165 6.46 0.65 0.08
N GLY A 166 6.60 -0.29 1.02
CA GLY A 166 5.78 -1.49 1.12
C GLY A 166 4.43 -1.22 1.79
N ALA A 167 3.63 -2.25 1.97
CA ALA A 167 2.32 -2.17 2.61
C ALA A 167 2.36 -1.60 4.02
N SER A 168 3.44 -1.85 4.77
CA SER A 168 3.65 -1.32 6.12
C SER A 168 4.04 0.17 6.17
N GLY A 169 4.26 0.82 5.01
CA GLY A 169 4.77 2.19 4.92
C GLY A 169 6.30 2.32 5.06
N GLY A 170 6.99 1.27 5.47
CA GLY A 170 8.46 1.17 5.48
C GLY A 170 9.04 0.76 4.13
N ASN A 171 10.28 0.25 4.14
CA ASN A 171 10.84 -0.39 2.95
C ASN A 171 9.99 -1.61 2.59
N PRO A 172 9.80 -1.91 1.29
CA PRO A 172 9.10 -3.13 0.90
C PRO A 172 9.86 -4.37 1.38
N THR A 173 9.14 -5.43 1.67
CA THR A 173 9.73 -6.75 1.89
C THR A 173 10.35 -7.28 0.60
N ALA A 174 11.20 -8.31 0.70
CA ALA A 174 11.74 -8.98 -0.48
C ALA A 174 10.63 -9.58 -1.37
N GLU A 175 9.56 -10.08 -0.75
CA GLU A 175 8.39 -10.63 -1.46
C GLU A 175 7.63 -9.54 -2.24
N GLU A 176 7.34 -8.40 -1.59
CA GLU A 176 6.68 -7.25 -2.24
C GLU A 176 7.51 -6.72 -3.40
N SER A 177 8.84 -6.58 -3.21
CA SER A 177 9.77 -6.16 -4.25
C SER A 177 9.85 -7.17 -5.39
N PHE A 178 9.84 -8.48 -5.07
CA PHE A 178 9.83 -9.52 -6.10
C PHE A 178 8.52 -9.48 -6.90
N LYS A 179 7.37 -9.49 -6.26
CA LYS A 179 6.06 -9.37 -6.93
C LYS A 179 6.02 -8.17 -7.86
N ARG A 180 6.44 -7.01 -7.37
CA ARG A 180 6.50 -5.77 -8.13
C ARG A 180 7.38 -5.86 -9.39
N ASN A 181 8.49 -6.58 -9.32
CA ASN A 181 9.46 -6.70 -10.43
C ASN A 181 9.30 -8.01 -11.21
N SER A 182 8.35 -8.88 -10.87
CA SER A 182 8.17 -10.22 -11.45
C SER A 182 7.87 -10.22 -12.96
N TRP A 183 7.27 -9.16 -13.50
CA TRP A 183 7.07 -9.00 -14.94
C TRP A 183 8.38 -9.06 -15.74
N TYR A 184 9.51 -8.80 -15.08
CA TYR A 184 10.84 -8.87 -15.70
C TYR A 184 11.28 -10.31 -16.01
N VAL A 185 10.65 -11.30 -15.41
CA VAL A 185 10.85 -12.72 -15.75
C VAL A 185 10.56 -12.96 -17.24
N LEU A 186 9.61 -12.24 -17.83
CA LEU A 186 9.37 -12.30 -19.28
C LEU A 186 10.60 -11.84 -20.08
N ALA A 187 11.33 -10.85 -19.59
CA ALA A 187 12.57 -10.39 -20.23
C ALA A 187 13.70 -11.42 -20.10
N ILE A 188 13.75 -12.20 -19.01
CA ILE A 188 14.69 -13.31 -18.86
C ILE A 188 14.38 -14.42 -19.89
N VAL A 189 13.10 -14.79 -19.99
CA VAL A 189 12.65 -15.82 -20.94
C VAL A 189 12.87 -15.37 -22.39
N SER A 190 12.81 -14.05 -22.68
CA SER A 190 13.05 -13.53 -24.02
C SER A 190 14.48 -13.73 -24.54
N SER A 191 15.44 -14.09 -23.65
CA SER A 191 16.80 -14.47 -24.04
C SER A 191 16.86 -15.79 -24.79
N VAL A 192 15.80 -16.62 -24.73
CA VAL A 192 15.70 -17.89 -25.47
C VAL A 192 15.15 -17.62 -26.86
N PRO A 193 15.88 -17.93 -27.96
CA PRO A 193 15.55 -17.47 -29.32
C PRO A 193 14.13 -17.79 -29.80
N ILE A 194 13.63 -19.01 -29.55
CA ILE A 194 12.31 -19.43 -29.99
C ILE A 194 11.18 -18.73 -29.20
N LEU A 195 11.40 -18.53 -27.91
CA LEU A 195 10.43 -17.88 -27.00
C LEU A 195 10.54 -16.36 -27.06
N GLY A 196 11.68 -15.85 -27.52
CA GLY A 196 12.04 -14.45 -27.46
C GLY A 196 11.06 -13.53 -28.18
N LEU A 197 10.53 -13.93 -29.32
CA LEU A 197 9.57 -13.13 -30.09
C LEU A 197 8.25 -12.93 -29.31
N ILE A 198 7.70 -14.00 -28.77
CA ILE A 198 6.41 -13.96 -28.04
C ILE A 198 6.59 -13.22 -26.72
N THR A 199 7.64 -13.52 -25.98
CA THR A 199 7.88 -12.90 -24.65
C THR A 199 8.31 -11.44 -24.77
N SER A 200 9.00 -11.03 -25.85
CA SER A 200 9.31 -9.62 -26.11
C SER A 200 8.05 -8.79 -26.32
N LEU A 201 7.06 -9.33 -27.02
CA LEU A 201 5.75 -8.68 -27.15
C LEU A 201 5.06 -8.59 -25.77
N GLY A 202 5.16 -9.61 -24.94
CA GLY A 202 4.66 -9.59 -23.56
C GLY A 202 5.33 -8.52 -22.71
N VAL A 203 6.65 -8.35 -22.83
CA VAL A 203 7.40 -7.27 -22.14
C VAL A 203 6.90 -5.90 -22.61
N LEU A 204 6.73 -5.69 -23.90
CA LEU A 204 6.22 -4.44 -24.45
C LEU A 204 4.83 -4.10 -23.91
N ILE A 205 3.92 -5.08 -23.89
CA ILE A 205 2.57 -4.91 -23.34
C ILE A 205 2.66 -4.58 -21.83
N ALA A 206 3.50 -5.27 -21.07
CA ALA A 206 3.69 -5.02 -19.65
C ALA A 206 4.19 -3.59 -19.38
N VAL A 207 5.17 -3.11 -20.15
CA VAL A 207 5.70 -1.75 -20.03
C VAL A 207 4.65 -0.70 -20.36
N ILE A 208 3.88 -0.89 -21.43
CA ILE A 208 2.77 0.02 -21.81
C ILE A 208 1.71 0.02 -20.71
N ALA A 209 1.31 -1.14 -20.20
CA ALA A 209 0.33 -1.24 -19.11
C ALA A 209 0.83 -0.56 -17.83
N ILE A 210 2.13 -0.67 -17.50
CA ILE A 210 2.76 0.07 -16.40
C ILE A 210 2.64 1.58 -16.63
N ALA A 211 3.00 2.06 -17.82
CA ALA A 211 2.96 3.48 -18.14
C ALA A 211 1.54 4.05 -18.07
N VAL A 212 0.57 3.37 -18.67
CA VAL A 212 -0.85 3.76 -18.66
C VAL A 212 -1.39 3.77 -17.22
N THR A 213 -1.16 2.71 -16.45
CA THR A 213 -1.69 2.63 -15.09
C THR A 213 -1.07 3.66 -14.15
N ILE A 214 0.23 3.96 -14.26
CA ILE A 214 0.85 5.08 -13.51
C ILE A 214 0.25 6.43 -13.92
N SER A 215 -0.02 6.64 -15.20
CA SER A 215 -0.52 7.91 -15.70
C SER A 215 -1.96 8.18 -15.26
N THR A 216 -2.79 7.15 -15.22
CA THR A 216 -4.23 7.25 -14.92
C THR A 216 -4.56 7.11 -13.42
N ASP A 217 -3.71 6.46 -12.63
CA ASP A 217 -3.95 6.26 -11.21
C ASP A 217 -3.71 7.56 -10.42
N PRO A 218 -4.62 7.98 -9.53
CA PRO A 218 -4.47 9.19 -8.72
C PRO A 218 -3.23 9.16 -7.81
N LEU A 219 -2.88 7.99 -7.29
CA LEU A 219 -1.68 7.77 -6.45
C LEU A 219 -0.44 7.41 -7.28
N LYS A 220 -0.54 7.49 -8.61
CA LYS A 220 0.53 7.12 -9.54
C LYS A 220 1.06 5.70 -9.31
N ARG A 221 0.16 4.77 -8.94
CA ARG A 221 0.51 3.35 -8.76
C ARG A 221 0.29 2.61 -10.08
N GLY A 222 1.37 2.04 -10.62
CA GLY A 222 1.27 1.10 -11.74
C GLY A 222 0.62 -0.22 -11.31
N TRP A 223 0.15 -1.03 -12.25
CA TRP A 223 -0.40 -2.35 -11.94
C TRP A 223 0.58 -3.22 -11.16
N HIS A 224 1.88 -3.14 -11.49
CA HIS A 224 2.95 -3.85 -10.82
C HIS A 224 3.16 -3.37 -9.36
N ASP A 225 2.95 -2.06 -9.09
CA ASP A 225 2.96 -1.53 -7.74
C ASP A 225 1.80 -2.09 -6.91
N LYS A 226 0.61 -2.19 -7.53
CA LYS A 226 -0.59 -2.76 -6.90
C LYS A 226 -0.43 -4.25 -6.63
N PHE A 227 0.19 -4.98 -7.56
CA PHE A 227 0.47 -6.41 -7.40
C PHE A 227 1.49 -6.69 -6.29
N GLY A 228 2.44 -5.79 -6.07
CA GLY A 228 3.44 -5.89 -5.00
C GLY A 228 3.04 -5.16 -3.71
N ASP A 229 1.83 -4.62 -3.60
CA ASP A 229 1.36 -3.81 -2.46
C ASP A 229 2.32 -2.67 -2.09
N THR A 230 2.87 -2.02 -3.11
CA THR A 230 3.86 -0.95 -2.96
C THR A 230 3.35 0.39 -3.47
N SER A 231 4.02 1.46 -3.07
CA SER A 231 3.86 2.79 -3.63
C SER A 231 5.22 3.45 -3.84
N VAL A 232 5.29 4.44 -4.73
CA VAL A 232 6.52 5.21 -4.95
C VAL A 232 6.23 6.67 -4.70
N THR A 233 7.06 7.29 -3.89
CA THR A 233 6.98 8.71 -3.55
C THR A 233 8.22 9.45 -4.04
N LYS A 234 8.10 10.77 -4.18
CA LYS A 234 9.21 11.66 -4.41
C LYS A 234 9.54 12.33 -3.09
N GLU A 235 10.72 12.04 -2.56
CA GLU A 235 11.31 12.76 -1.44
C GLU A 235 12.01 13.99 -2.02
N GLY A 236 11.70 15.18 -1.47
CA GLY A 236 12.25 16.46 -1.93
C GLY A 236 13.75 16.57 -1.72
#